data_d419a45cdbebd5cac5c29037d2c83012
#
_entry.id   d419a45cdbebd5cac5c29037d2c83012
#
_cell.length_a   1.000
_cell.length_b   1.000
_cell.length_c   1.000
_cell.angle_alpha   90.00
_cell.angle_beta   90.00
_cell.angle_gamma   90.00
#
_symmetry.space_group_name_H-M   'P 1'
#
loop_
_entity.id
_entity.type
_entity.pdbx_description
1 polymer ?
#
loop_
_entity_poly.entity_id
_entity_poly.type
_entity_poly.pdbx_seq_one_letter_code
_entity_poly.pdbx_strand_id
1 'polypeptide(L)'
;MNKKLRGLLLQVEVMEGSEIKVLNENTFEVDGSEYLVLTEDEREEEFYNYQKNLIDDLGLESFSEWAQDYIIDNFVDDEWFMDAMRESFGDYISGLNEELADDEKFENRLEEELANYNCEDEEGLLDYYCSLEEPTEWFLSNFGQNEFNTIVKENDLINWNDVINWAAREDGYGCLAAYDGEELELQDDLYAYRIN
;
A
#
# COMPACT_ATOMS: atom_id res chain seq x y z
N MET A 1 -12.97 4.22 37.44
CA MET A 1 -13.42 3.78 36.12
C MET A 1 -12.42 4.33 35.10
N ASN A 2 -11.93 3.52 34.17
CA ASN A 2 -11.00 3.92 33.13
C ASN A 2 -11.63 5.05 32.27
N LYS A 3 -10.85 6.07 31.89
CA LYS A 3 -11.30 7.23 31.10
C LYS A 3 -11.89 6.79 29.76
N LYS A 4 -11.21 5.86 29.04
CA LYS A 4 -11.63 5.30 27.76
C LYS A 4 -12.97 4.57 27.88
N LEU A 5 -13.11 3.68 28.87
CA LEU A 5 -14.36 2.98 29.12
C LEU A 5 -15.50 3.96 29.43
N ARG A 6 -15.22 5.01 30.22
CA ARG A 6 -16.24 6.03 30.55
C ARG A 6 -16.69 6.76 29.29
N GLY A 7 -15.77 7.15 28.39
CA GLY A 7 -16.09 7.82 27.13
C GLY A 7 -16.96 6.91 26.26
N LEU A 8 -16.60 5.65 26.09
CA LEU A 8 -17.36 4.66 25.32
C LEU A 8 -18.81 4.52 25.85
N LEU A 9 -18.98 4.32 27.17
CA LEU A 9 -20.29 4.10 27.77
C LEU A 9 -21.22 5.32 27.74
N LEU A 10 -20.73 6.50 27.37
CA LEU A 10 -21.55 7.68 27.13
C LEU A 10 -22.10 7.75 25.72
N GLN A 11 -21.53 7.01 24.78
CA GLN A 11 -21.93 7.02 23.35
C GLN A 11 -22.69 5.75 22.95
N VAL A 12 -22.28 4.58 23.47
CA VAL A 12 -23.00 3.35 23.21
C VAL A 12 -24.21 3.22 24.15
N GLU A 13 -25.32 2.74 23.61
CA GLU A 13 -26.53 2.51 24.41
C GLU A 13 -26.27 1.40 25.44
N VAL A 14 -26.18 1.77 26.70
CA VAL A 14 -26.01 0.85 27.81
C VAL A 14 -27.33 0.78 28.59
N MET A 15 -27.95 -0.40 28.59
CA MET A 15 -29.18 -0.65 29.32
C MET A 15 -28.90 -1.17 30.74
N GLU A 16 -29.91 -1.10 31.63
CA GLU A 16 -29.81 -1.72 32.96
C GLU A 16 -29.61 -3.24 32.81
N GLY A 17 -28.45 -3.73 33.21
CA GLY A 17 -28.08 -5.13 33.11
C GLY A 17 -27.10 -5.45 31.98
N SER A 18 -26.65 -4.44 31.21
CA SER A 18 -25.60 -4.61 30.20
C SER A 18 -24.33 -5.25 30.78
N GLU A 19 -23.79 -6.22 30.06
CA GLU A 19 -22.54 -6.89 30.42
C GLU A 19 -21.37 -6.08 29.87
N ILE A 20 -20.45 -5.64 30.76
CA ILE A 20 -19.27 -4.86 30.40
C ILE A 20 -18.05 -5.61 30.85
N LYS A 21 -17.09 -5.84 29.91
CA LYS A 21 -15.80 -6.47 30.18
C LYS A 21 -14.66 -5.57 29.70
N VAL A 22 -13.58 -5.53 30.47
CA VAL A 22 -12.32 -4.91 30.07
C VAL A 22 -11.42 -6.03 29.56
N LEU A 23 -11.16 -6.06 28.26
CA LEU A 23 -10.35 -7.11 27.63
C LEU A 23 -8.85 -6.77 27.75
N ASN A 24 -8.52 -5.51 27.51
CA ASN A 24 -7.17 -4.97 27.75
C ASN A 24 -7.25 -3.45 28.00
N GLU A 25 -6.12 -2.74 27.89
CA GLU A 25 -6.03 -1.30 28.15
C GLU A 25 -6.90 -0.45 27.22
N ASN A 26 -7.01 -0.89 25.94
CA ASN A 26 -7.69 -0.16 24.89
C ASN A 26 -8.96 -0.87 24.38
N THR A 27 -9.21 -2.12 24.78
CA THR A 27 -10.31 -2.93 24.24
C THR A 27 -11.33 -3.27 25.32
N PHE A 28 -12.59 -3.01 24.99
CA PHE A 28 -13.74 -3.19 25.88
C PHE A 28 -14.84 -3.97 25.17
N GLU A 29 -15.51 -4.87 25.88
CA GLU A 29 -16.71 -5.56 25.39
C GLU A 29 -17.93 -4.95 26.09
N VAL A 30 -18.94 -4.58 25.31
CA VAL A 30 -20.25 -4.10 25.79
C VAL A 30 -21.32 -4.92 25.09
N ASP A 31 -22.07 -5.73 25.88
CA ASP A 31 -23.15 -6.61 25.39
C ASP A 31 -22.72 -7.51 24.19
N GLY A 32 -21.50 -8.02 24.23
CA GLY A 32 -20.93 -8.91 23.22
C GLY A 32 -20.32 -8.20 22.00
N SER A 33 -20.39 -6.87 21.93
CA SER A 33 -19.68 -6.08 20.92
C SER A 33 -18.36 -5.61 21.48
N GLU A 34 -17.26 -5.80 20.74
CA GLU A 34 -15.93 -5.37 21.13
C GLU A 34 -15.56 -4.02 20.49
N TYR A 35 -15.01 -3.14 21.29
CA TYR A 35 -14.62 -1.79 20.90
C TYR A 35 -13.16 -1.53 21.24
N LEU A 36 -12.40 -1.10 20.23
CA LEU A 36 -11.07 -0.51 20.39
C LEU A 36 -11.24 0.99 20.68
N VAL A 37 -10.73 1.49 21.79
CA VAL A 37 -10.84 2.91 22.20
C VAL A 37 -9.46 3.53 22.31
N LEU A 38 -9.21 4.54 21.51
CA LEU A 38 -7.89 5.17 21.32
C LEU A 38 -7.94 6.67 21.59
N THR A 39 -6.84 7.23 22.04
CA THR A 39 -6.55 8.66 21.93
C THR A 39 -6.15 8.98 20.48
N GLU A 40 -6.01 10.26 20.12
CA GLU A 40 -5.56 10.69 18.82
C GLU A 40 -4.17 10.09 18.45
N ASP A 41 -3.19 10.22 19.36
CA ASP A 41 -1.84 9.68 19.15
C ASP A 41 -1.85 8.14 18.97
N GLU A 42 -2.61 7.42 19.81
CA GLU A 42 -2.76 5.96 19.69
C GLU A 42 -3.46 5.54 18.39
N ARG A 43 -4.43 6.33 17.94
CA ARG A 43 -5.14 6.11 16.68
C ARG A 43 -4.19 6.23 15.48
N GLU A 44 -3.38 7.27 15.44
CA GLU A 44 -2.37 7.47 14.41
C GLU A 44 -1.33 6.33 14.40
N GLU A 45 -0.87 5.90 15.58
CA GLU A 45 0.08 4.79 15.72
C GLU A 45 -0.53 3.46 15.27
N GLU A 46 -1.77 3.13 15.66
CA GLU A 46 -2.46 1.91 15.24
C GLU A 46 -2.73 1.90 13.73
N PHE A 47 -3.16 3.04 13.15
CA PHE A 47 -3.35 3.17 11.71
C PHE A 47 -2.04 2.98 10.96
N TYR A 48 -0.96 3.64 11.41
CA TYR A 48 0.36 3.50 10.81
C TYR A 48 0.81 2.04 10.81
N ASN A 49 0.70 1.35 11.94
CA ASN A 49 1.08 -0.06 12.06
C ASN A 49 0.22 -0.96 11.16
N TYR A 50 -1.09 -0.70 11.08
CA TYR A 50 -2.00 -1.42 10.21
C TYR A 50 -1.60 -1.28 8.73
N GLN A 51 -1.42 -0.05 8.25
CA GLN A 51 -1.03 0.22 6.86
C GLN A 51 0.36 -0.32 6.55
N LYS A 52 1.33 -0.13 7.47
CA LYS A 52 2.67 -0.66 7.29
C LYS A 52 2.69 -2.17 7.12
N ASN A 53 1.94 -2.91 7.92
CA ASN A 53 1.84 -4.37 7.78
C ASN A 53 1.26 -4.78 6.43
N LEU A 54 0.24 -4.07 5.94
CA LEU A 54 -0.32 -4.33 4.61
C LEU A 54 0.68 -4.05 3.50
N ILE A 55 1.42 -2.94 3.60
CA ILE A 55 2.45 -2.56 2.63
C ILE A 55 3.62 -3.56 2.65
N ASP A 56 4.06 -3.99 3.83
CA ASP A 56 5.14 -4.98 3.98
C ASP A 56 4.76 -6.33 3.34
N ASP A 57 3.47 -6.71 3.36
CA ASP A 57 2.97 -7.95 2.79
C ASP A 57 2.64 -7.83 1.29
N LEU A 58 2.00 -6.75 0.86
CA LEU A 58 1.36 -6.62 -0.45
C LEU A 58 1.93 -5.48 -1.32
N GLY A 59 2.76 -4.58 -0.75
CA GLY A 59 3.26 -3.40 -1.47
C GLY A 59 2.11 -2.51 -1.97
N LEU A 60 2.17 -2.09 -3.21
CA LEU A 60 1.12 -1.29 -3.85
C LEU A 60 -0.24 -2.01 -3.93
N GLU A 61 -0.27 -3.34 -4.00
CA GLU A 61 -1.52 -4.11 -4.05
C GLU A 61 -2.36 -3.99 -2.76
N SER A 62 -1.80 -3.41 -1.69
CA SER A 62 -2.57 -3.06 -0.48
C SER A 62 -3.58 -1.94 -0.70
N PHE A 63 -3.47 -1.20 -1.80
CA PHE A 63 -4.30 -0.07 -2.17
C PHE A 63 -5.26 -0.41 -3.32
N SER A 64 -6.36 0.35 -3.45
CA SER A 64 -7.25 0.26 -4.61
C SER A 64 -6.53 0.69 -5.90
N GLU A 65 -6.99 0.24 -7.08
CA GLU A 65 -6.40 0.60 -8.38
C GLU A 65 -6.20 2.12 -8.53
N TRP A 66 -7.23 2.91 -8.19
CA TRP A 66 -7.12 4.36 -8.24
C TRP A 66 -6.03 4.92 -7.31
N ALA A 67 -5.90 4.36 -6.10
CA ALA A 67 -4.88 4.80 -5.15
C ALA A 67 -3.48 4.36 -5.57
N GLN A 68 -3.34 3.21 -6.23
CA GLN A 68 -2.07 2.76 -6.83
C GLN A 68 -1.61 3.75 -7.90
N ASP A 69 -2.47 4.12 -8.85
CA ASP A 69 -2.16 5.11 -9.88
C ASP A 69 -1.72 6.42 -9.25
N TYR A 70 -2.47 6.91 -8.26
CA TYR A 70 -2.12 8.14 -7.55
C TYR A 70 -0.78 8.06 -6.82
N ILE A 71 -0.44 6.92 -6.20
CA ILE A 71 0.83 6.70 -5.51
C ILE A 71 1.97 6.71 -6.53
N ILE A 72 1.81 6.05 -7.66
CA ILE A 72 2.81 6.01 -8.72
C ILE A 72 3.09 7.43 -9.23
N ASP A 73 2.05 8.19 -9.54
CA ASP A 73 2.19 9.54 -10.11
C ASP A 73 2.77 10.57 -9.12
N ASN A 74 2.59 10.37 -7.81
CA ASN A 74 2.91 11.41 -6.82
C ASN A 74 4.00 11.03 -5.82
N PHE A 75 4.33 9.74 -5.67
CA PHE A 75 5.27 9.26 -4.66
C PHE A 75 6.42 8.41 -5.21
N VAL A 76 6.42 8.09 -6.51
CA VAL A 76 7.54 7.49 -7.24
C VAL A 76 8.19 8.60 -8.08
N ASP A 77 9.49 8.77 -7.95
CA ASP A 77 10.25 9.69 -8.77
C ASP A 77 10.74 8.97 -10.04
N ASP A 78 10.33 9.47 -11.21
CA ASP A 78 10.68 8.87 -12.51
C ASP A 78 12.19 8.78 -12.74
N GLU A 79 12.97 9.78 -12.28
CA GLU A 79 14.43 9.79 -12.44
C GLU A 79 15.05 8.66 -11.60
N TRP A 80 14.60 8.49 -10.34
CA TRP A 80 15.07 7.40 -9.48
C TRP A 80 14.62 6.03 -9.98
N PHE A 81 13.41 5.94 -10.50
CA PHE A 81 12.91 4.71 -11.13
C PHE A 81 13.76 4.31 -12.34
N MET A 82 14.10 5.26 -13.21
CA MET A 82 14.97 5.02 -14.37
C MET A 82 16.38 4.59 -13.94
N ASP A 83 16.94 5.18 -12.90
CA ASP A 83 18.27 4.80 -12.39
C ASP A 83 18.24 3.36 -11.84
N ALA A 84 17.20 3.00 -11.06
CA ALA A 84 17.00 1.64 -10.57
C ALA A 84 16.78 0.63 -11.72
N MET A 85 15.99 1.01 -12.73
CA MET A 85 15.78 0.19 -13.93
C MET A 85 17.09 -0.04 -14.70
N ARG A 86 17.98 0.96 -14.80
CA ARG A 86 19.29 0.81 -15.42
C ARG A 86 20.17 -0.23 -14.72
N GLU A 87 20.17 -0.23 -13.39
CA GLU A 87 20.93 -1.21 -12.60
C GLU A 87 20.39 -2.65 -12.76
N SER A 88 19.07 -2.79 -12.90
CA SER A 88 18.39 -4.09 -13.00
C SER A 88 18.10 -4.52 -14.43
N PHE A 89 18.45 -3.72 -15.44
CA PHE A 89 18.04 -3.95 -16.84
C PHE A 89 18.51 -5.28 -17.41
N GLY A 90 19.73 -5.70 -17.06
CA GLY A 90 20.27 -7.00 -17.49
C GLY A 90 19.42 -8.17 -16.98
N ASP A 91 18.92 -8.07 -15.75
CA ASP A 91 18.07 -9.09 -15.13
C ASP A 91 16.67 -9.10 -15.78
N TYR A 92 16.13 -7.94 -16.15
CA TYR A 92 14.87 -7.84 -16.90
C TYR A 92 14.95 -8.49 -18.26
N ILE A 93 15.99 -8.17 -19.03
CA ILE A 93 16.20 -8.76 -20.36
C ILE A 93 16.42 -10.27 -20.23
N SER A 94 17.16 -10.72 -19.23
CA SER A 94 17.34 -12.16 -18.95
C SER A 94 16.01 -12.82 -18.59
N GLY A 95 15.18 -12.21 -17.73
CA GLY A 95 13.86 -12.71 -17.36
C GLY A 95 12.91 -12.81 -18.55
N LEU A 96 12.90 -11.81 -19.43
CA LEU A 96 12.14 -11.86 -20.68
C LEU A 96 12.54 -13.05 -21.58
N ASN A 97 13.79 -13.49 -21.54
CA ASN A 97 14.26 -14.63 -22.28
C ASN A 97 13.95 -15.98 -21.57
N GLU A 98 13.86 -16.01 -20.22
CA GLU A 98 13.58 -17.24 -19.45
C GLU A 98 12.10 -17.64 -19.48
N GLU A 99 11.17 -16.70 -19.34
CA GLU A 99 9.72 -17.00 -19.39
C GLU A 99 9.28 -17.55 -20.75
N LEU A 100 10.06 -17.32 -21.79
CA LEU A 100 9.76 -17.69 -23.18
C LEU A 100 10.42 -18.99 -23.62
N ALA A 101 11.28 -19.58 -22.79
CA ALA A 101 11.97 -20.84 -23.12
C ALA A 101 11.04 -22.06 -23.25
N ASP A 102 9.79 -21.96 -22.73
CA ASP A 102 8.78 -23.02 -22.83
C ASP A 102 7.89 -22.93 -24.10
N ASP A 103 7.99 -21.88 -24.92
CA ASP A 103 7.19 -21.72 -26.12
C ASP A 103 8.08 -21.48 -27.35
N GLU A 104 8.27 -22.50 -28.19
CA GLU A 104 9.12 -22.49 -29.42
C GLU A 104 8.84 -21.32 -30.41
N LYS A 105 7.89 -20.44 -30.08
CA LYS A 105 7.49 -19.28 -30.88
C LYS A 105 8.23 -17.98 -30.58
N PHE A 106 9.00 -17.93 -29.48
CA PHE A 106 9.53 -16.67 -28.97
C PHE A 106 11.06 -16.67 -28.81
N GLU A 107 11.77 -17.32 -29.70
CA GLU A 107 13.23 -17.45 -29.62
C GLU A 107 14.02 -16.14 -29.52
N ASN A 108 13.42 -14.94 -29.67
CA ASN A 108 14.18 -13.69 -29.61
C ASN A 108 13.33 -12.45 -29.33
N ARG A 109 12.70 -12.37 -28.15
CA ARG A 109 11.98 -11.13 -27.77
C ARG A 109 12.93 -9.93 -27.68
N LEU A 110 14.13 -10.12 -27.20
CA LEU A 110 15.15 -9.06 -27.21
C LEU A 110 15.48 -8.61 -28.63
N GLU A 111 15.69 -9.53 -29.59
CA GLU A 111 15.94 -9.17 -31.00
C GLU A 111 14.75 -8.46 -31.62
N GLU A 112 13.51 -8.85 -31.26
CA GLU A 112 12.30 -8.16 -31.72
C GLU A 112 12.21 -6.74 -31.14
N GLU A 113 12.49 -6.56 -29.85
CA GLU A 113 12.51 -5.26 -29.19
C GLU A 113 13.59 -4.35 -29.79
N LEU A 114 14.82 -4.86 -29.95
CA LEU A 114 15.90 -4.13 -30.62
C LEU A 114 15.52 -3.70 -32.05
N ALA A 115 14.87 -4.59 -32.79
CA ALA A 115 14.41 -4.29 -34.14
C ALA A 115 13.24 -3.28 -34.15
N ASN A 116 12.28 -3.40 -33.25
CA ASN A 116 11.13 -2.51 -33.17
C ASN A 116 11.53 -1.07 -32.86
N TYR A 117 12.52 -0.88 -32.01
CA TYR A 117 13.00 0.45 -31.60
C TYR A 117 14.26 0.90 -32.36
N ASN A 118 14.72 0.08 -33.32
CA ASN A 118 15.92 0.36 -34.12
C ASN A 118 17.17 0.61 -33.30
N CYS A 119 17.32 -0.16 -32.20
CA CYS A 119 18.48 -0.17 -31.34
C CYS A 119 19.49 -1.22 -31.80
N GLU A 120 20.80 -0.92 -31.67
CA GLU A 120 21.87 -1.83 -32.09
C GLU A 120 22.19 -2.87 -31.01
N ASP A 121 21.96 -2.53 -29.74
CA ASP A 121 22.28 -3.36 -28.57
C ASP A 121 21.36 -3.03 -27.38
N GLU A 122 21.55 -3.75 -26.27
CA GLU A 122 20.80 -3.61 -25.03
C GLU A 122 21.00 -2.22 -24.40
N GLU A 123 22.20 -1.62 -24.49
CA GLU A 123 22.47 -0.28 -23.97
C GLU A 123 21.67 0.79 -24.73
N GLY A 124 21.60 0.68 -26.05
CA GLY A 124 20.79 1.55 -26.89
C GLY A 124 19.29 1.39 -26.62
N LEU A 125 18.82 0.18 -26.33
CA LEU A 125 17.42 -0.07 -25.97
C LEU A 125 17.10 0.53 -24.58
N LEU A 126 17.97 0.38 -23.60
CA LEU A 126 17.83 0.99 -22.31
C LEU A 126 17.79 2.52 -22.40
N ASP A 127 18.71 3.12 -23.16
CA ASP A 127 18.73 4.57 -23.37
C ASP A 127 17.44 5.06 -24.05
N TYR A 128 16.88 4.27 -24.96
CA TYR A 128 15.57 4.56 -25.54
C TYR A 128 14.48 4.59 -24.49
N TYR A 129 14.36 3.57 -23.63
CA TYR A 129 13.34 3.52 -22.58
C TYR A 129 13.47 4.65 -21.58
N CYS A 130 14.71 4.99 -21.19
CA CYS A 130 14.99 6.12 -20.30
C CYS A 130 14.73 7.50 -20.94
N SER A 131 14.48 7.57 -22.24
CA SER A 131 14.14 8.81 -22.96
C SER A 131 12.64 9.05 -23.12
N LEU A 132 11.80 8.15 -22.63
CA LEU A 132 10.35 8.29 -22.68
C LEU A 132 9.88 9.41 -21.75
N GLU A 133 8.77 10.06 -22.11
CA GLU A 133 8.18 11.13 -21.28
C GLU A 133 7.56 10.59 -19.99
N GLU A 134 7.02 9.36 -20.02
CA GLU A 134 6.34 8.70 -18.90
C GLU A 134 6.88 7.26 -18.77
N PRO A 135 8.11 7.11 -18.23
CA PRO A 135 8.80 5.82 -18.20
C PRO A 135 8.13 4.82 -17.25
N THR A 136 7.55 5.27 -16.14
CA THR A 136 6.83 4.41 -15.18
C THR A 136 5.57 3.82 -15.79
N GLU A 137 4.73 4.63 -16.47
CA GLU A 137 3.54 4.15 -17.18
C GLU A 137 3.90 3.17 -18.30
N TRP A 138 4.92 3.50 -19.07
CA TRP A 138 5.41 2.62 -20.11
C TRP A 138 5.87 1.28 -19.56
N PHE A 139 6.65 1.29 -18.46
CA PHE A 139 7.13 0.08 -17.81
C PHE A 139 5.97 -0.79 -17.31
N LEU A 140 5.01 -0.20 -16.59
CA LEU A 140 3.81 -0.90 -16.11
C LEU A 140 3.03 -1.57 -17.24
N SER A 141 2.87 -0.88 -18.36
CA SER A 141 2.12 -1.38 -19.52
C SER A 141 2.80 -2.55 -20.21
N ASN A 142 4.13 -2.65 -20.15
CA ASN A 142 4.90 -3.67 -20.87
C ASN A 142 5.37 -4.82 -20.00
N PHE A 143 5.66 -4.58 -18.73
CA PHE A 143 6.21 -5.58 -17.78
C PHE A 143 5.22 -5.97 -16.68
N GLY A 144 4.22 -5.14 -16.44
CA GLY A 144 3.17 -5.41 -15.47
C GLY A 144 3.50 -4.98 -14.04
N GLN A 145 2.48 -5.07 -13.19
CA GLN A 145 2.54 -4.57 -11.81
C GLN A 145 3.53 -5.32 -10.91
N ASN A 146 3.69 -6.63 -11.13
CA ASN A 146 4.57 -7.44 -10.28
C ASN A 146 6.04 -7.03 -10.40
N GLU A 147 6.51 -6.84 -11.64
CA GLU A 147 7.87 -6.41 -11.95
C GLU A 147 8.12 -5.00 -11.44
N PHE A 148 7.15 -4.11 -11.65
CA PHE A 148 7.20 -2.75 -11.10
C PHE A 148 7.32 -2.75 -9.56
N ASN A 149 6.45 -3.50 -8.88
CA ASN A 149 6.48 -3.63 -7.42
C ASN A 149 7.83 -4.18 -6.92
N THR A 150 8.45 -5.09 -7.68
CA THR A 150 9.77 -5.64 -7.34
C THR A 150 10.83 -4.55 -7.38
N ILE A 151 10.90 -3.75 -8.47
CA ILE A 151 11.86 -2.64 -8.57
C ILE A 151 11.66 -1.65 -7.44
N VAL A 152 10.42 -1.22 -7.24
CA VAL A 152 10.08 -0.21 -6.22
C VAL A 152 10.48 -0.68 -4.82
N LYS A 153 10.24 -1.97 -4.51
CA LYS A 153 10.55 -2.56 -3.20
C LYS A 153 12.05 -2.77 -3.00
N GLU A 154 12.75 -3.29 -4.00
CA GLU A 154 14.18 -3.58 -3.93
C GLU A 154 15.03 -2.31 -3.88
N ASN A 155 14.57 -1.22 -4.48
CA ASN A 155 15.28 0.05 -4.56
C ASN A 155 14.73 1.14 -3.64
N ASP A 156 13.71 0.84 -2.82
CA ASP A 156 13.10 1.76 -1.84
C ASP A 156 12.66 3.10 -2.47
N LEU A 157 12.01 3.03 -3.63
CA LEU A 157 11.66 4.19 -4.46
C LEU A 157 10.43 4.96 -3.97
N ILE A 158 9.68 4.42 -3.00
CA ILE A 158 8.50 5.08 -2.42
C ILE A 158 8.75 5.41 -0.96
N ASN A 159 8.53 6.67 -0.59
CA ASN A 159 8.44 7.05 0.81
C ASN A 159 7.09 6.61 1.39
N TRP A 160 7.03 5.37 1.88
CA TRP A 160 5.81 4.79 2.44
C TRP A 160 5.23 5.57 3.62
N ASN A 161 6.04 6.31 4.37
CA ASN A 161 5.54 7.17 5.44
C ASN A 161 4.66 8.29 4.89
N ASP A 162 5.05 8.90 3.77
CA ASP A 162 4.25 9.94 3.11
C ASP A 162 2.97 9.36 2.51
N VAL A 163 3.03 8.15 1.93
CA VAL A 163 1.86 7.42 1.43
C VAL A 163 0.88 7.11 2.56
N ILE A 164 1.36 6.59 3.71
CA ILE A 164 0.51 6.29 4.88
C ILE A 164 -0.16 7.58 5.40
N ASN A 165 0.60 8.68 5.49
CA ASN A 165 0.06 9.98 5.91
C ASN A 165 -0.99 10.52 4.93
N TRP A 166 -0.78 10.31 3.63
CA TRP A 166 -1.77 10.65 2.60
C TRP A 166 -3.03 9.79 2.75
N ALA A 167 -2.90 8.47 2.86
CA ALA A 167 -4.03 7.56 3.03
C ALA A 167 -4.89 7.91 4.27
N ALA A 168 -4.26 8.28 5.40
CA ALA A 168 -4.97 8.73 6.59
C ALA A 168 -5.82 9.99 6.35
N ARG A 169 -5.38 10.89 5.47
CA ARG A 169 -6.12 12.12 5.13
C ARG A 169 -7.28 11.88 4.17
N GLU A 170 -7.10 10.94 3.23
CA GLU A 170 -8.12 10.65 2.20
C GLU A 170 -9.20 9.70 2.73
N ASP A 171 -8.81 8.59 3.36
CA ASP A 171 -9.73 7.52 3.75
C ASP A 171 -10.12 7.59 5.24
N GLY A 172 -9.41 8.38 6.04
CA GLY A 172 -9.57 8.42 7.48
C GLY A 172 -9.16 7.11 8.16
N TYR A 173 -9.68 6.86 9.35
CA TYR A 173 -9.26 5.74 10.20
C TYR A 173 -10.29 4.60 10.26
N GLY A 174 -11.26 4.58 9.35
CA GLY A 174 -12.35 3.59 9.32
C GLY A 174 -11.87 2.14 9.20
N CYS A 175 -10.66 1.90 8.65
CA CYS A 175 -10.08 0.56 8.57
C CYS A 175 -9.81 -0.08 9.94
N LEU A 176 -9.74 0.70 11.02
CA LEU A 176 -9.62 0.19 12.40
C LEU A 176 -10.93 -0.40 12.93
N ALA A 177 -12.08 -0.06 12.31
CA ALA A 177 -13.39 -0.60 12.63
C ALA A 177 -13.69 -1.83 11.76
N ALA A 178 -13.17 -3.00 12.16
CA ALA A 178 -13.29 -4.24 11.36
C ALA A 178 -14.74 -4.70 11.11
N TYR A 179 -15.71 -4.24 11.91
CA TYR A 179 -17.11 -4.66 11.80
C TYR A 179 -17.93 -3.82 10.81
N ASP A 180 -17.85 -2.49 10.90
CA ASP A 180 -18.73 -1.57 10.17
C ASP A 180 -18.00 -0.45 9.41
N GLY A 181 -16.69 -0.29 9.63
CA GLY A 181 -15.89 0.77 9.03
C GLY A 181 -16.16 2.16 9.63
N GLU A 182 -16.90 2.25 10.75
CA GLU A 182 -17.31 3.53 11.33
C GLU A 182 -16.44 3.91 12.54
N GLU A 183 -16.00 5.17 12.56
CA GLU A 183 -15.36 5.80 13.70
C GLU A 183 -16.40 6.49 14.57
N LEU A 184 -16.36 6.25 15.88
CA LEU A 184 -17.17 6.95 16.87
C LEU A 184 -16.29 7.95 17.61
N GLU A 185 -16.51 9.25 17.39
CA GLU A 185 -15.86 10.29 18.18
C GLU A 185 -16.50 10.35 19.57
N LEU A 186 -15.67 10.20 20.60
CA LEU A 186 -16.08 10.22 22.00
C LEU A 186 -15.69 11.57 22.63
N GLN A 187 -16.07 11.77 23.90
CA GLN A 187 -15.62 12.93 24.67
C GLN A 187 -14.11 12.82 25.00
N ASP A 188 -13.48 13.99 25.23
CA ASP A 188 -12.07 14.08 25.65
C ASP A 188 -11.06 13.59 24.59
N ASP A 189 -11.32 13.82 23.29
CA ASP A 189 -10.47 13.46 22.16
C ASP A 189 -10.16 11.94 22.13
N LEU A 190 -11.19 11.14 22.38
CA LEU A 190 -11.16 9.69 22.27
C LEU A 190 -11.97 9.23 21.05
N TYR A 191 -11.54 8.15 20.46
CA TYR A 191 -12.15 7.52 19.28
C TYR A 191 -12.42 6.05 19.56
N ALA A 192 -13.56 5.53 19.14
CA ALA A 192 -13.90 4.14 19.30
C ALA A 192 -14.22 3.49 17.95
N TYR A 193 -13.77 2.27 17.79
CA TYR A 193 -13.90 1.44 16.62
C TYR A 193 -14.52 0.10 17.02
N ARG A 194 -15.61 -0.28 16.36
CA ARG A 194 -16.19 -1.60 16.60
C ARG A 194 -15.41 -2.64 15.82
N ILE A 195 -14.86 -3.64 16.52
CA ILE A 195 -13.96 -4.64 15.93
C ILE A 195 -14.59 -6.02 15.74
N ASN A 196 -15.82 -6.25 16.28
CA ASN A 196 -16.63 -7.45 16.03
C ASN A 196 -18.14 -7.18 15.97
#